data_059e2bf8cc61c5faef00dea715ec1c1a
#
_entry.id   059e2bf8cc61c5faef00dea715ec1c1a
#
_cell.length_a   1.000
_cell.length_b   1.000
_cell.length_c   1.000
_cell.angle_alpha   90.00
_cell.angle_beta   90.00
_cell.angle_gamma   90.00
#
_symmetry.space_group_name_H-M   'P 1'
#
loop_
_entity.id
_entity.type
_entity.pdbx_description
1 polymer ?
#
loop_
_entity_poly.entity_id
_entity_poly.type
_entity_poly.pdbx_seq_one_letter_code
_entity_poly.pdbx_strand_id
1 'polypeptide(L)'
;HVRNLVDMFAGHGYLAIGPALFDRIEPGIELGYNETDFAAARENRGKLNDEWILNDVAAAADHVSSAGKVGLIGYCFGGYVAWISACGVDALVCSVSCYGGGVAARAANDVPNCPVQFHFGDKDHAIPMGDVQAIRDAHPDIPSFIYDDSAHGFCCDDRDVFNAGSCERTHGRALELFAAHVD
;
A
#
# COMPACT_ATOMS: atom_id res chain seq x y z
N HIS A 1 10.28 2.58 9.75
CA HIS A 1 9.26 1.60 9.35
C HIS A 1 9.43 1.13 7.91
N VAL A 2 9.34 1.99 6.87
CA VAL A 2 9.41 1.54 5.45
C VAL A 2 10.71 0.80 5.12
N ARG A 3 11.87 1.26 5.61
CA ARG A 3 13.14 0.53 5.44
C ARG A 3 13.09 -0.88 6.04
N ASN A 4 12.50 -1.04 7.25
CA ASN A 4 12.33 -2.35 7.88
C ASN A 4 11.43 -3.28 7.05
N LEU A 5 10.40 -2.73 6.39
CA LEU A 5 9.55 -3.51 5.47
C LEU A 5 10.33 -3.95 4.22
N VAL A 6 11.14 -3.08 3.63
CA VAL A 6 12.02 -3.44 2.50
C VAL A 6 12.97 -4.56 2.91
N ASP A 7 13.62 -4.46 4.08
CA ASP A 7 14.52 -5.49 4.59
C ASP A 7 13.78 -6.81 4.87
N MET A 8 12.56 -6.74 5.38
CA MET A 8 11.72 -7.91 5.63
C MET A 8 11.41 -8.66 4.33
N PHE A 9 10.94 -7.95 3.28
CA PHE A 9 10.67 -8.58 1.98
C PHE A 9 11.97 -9.10 1.31
N ALA A 10 13.09 -8.39 1.46
CA ALA A 10 14.40 -8.88 1.01
C ALA A 10 14.81 -10.17 1.72
N GLY A 11 14.49 -10.29 3.03
CA GLY A 11 14.69 -11.53 3.81
C GLY A 11 13.87 -12.72 3.30
N HIS A 12 12.77 -12.47 2.58
CA HIS A 12 11.97 -13.48 1.89
C HIS A 12 12.43 -13.80 0.46
N GLY A 13 13.56 -13.23 0.02
CA GLY A 13 14.16 -13.53 -1.27
C GLY A 13 13.80 -12.58 -2.41
N TYR A 14 13.05 -11.52 -2.15
CA TYR A 14 12.70 -10.52 -3.16
C TYR A 14 13.75 -9.41 -3.27
N LEU A 15 13.97 -8.87 -4.47
CA LEU A 15 14.61 -7.57 -4.63
C LEU A 15 13.56 -6.49 -4.29
N ALA A 16 13.66 -5.90 -3.10
CA ALA A 16 12.68 -4.95 -2.59
C ALA A 16 13.23 -3.52 -2.59
N ILE A 17 12.39 -2.56 -3.00
CA ILE A 17 12.69 -1.12 -2.92
C ILE A 17 11.49 -0.33 -2.41
N GLY A 18 11.75 0.83 -1.82
CA GLY A 18 10.72 1.78 -1.40
C GLY A 18 10.95 3.15 -2.07
N PRO A 19 10.16 3.54 -3.08
CA PRO A 19 10.33 4.83 -3.73
C PRO A 19 10.02 6.00 -2.79
N ALA A 20 10.89 7.02 -2.78
CA ALA A 20 10.74 8.23 -1.98
C ALA A 20 9.79 9.22 -2.68
N LEU A 21 8.48 8.97 -2.61
CA LEU A 21 7.47 9.75 -3.34
C LEU A 21 7.50 11.26 -3.04
N PHE A 22 7.91 11.65 -1.83
CA PHE A 22 8.00 13.06 -1.43
C PHE A 22 9.23 13.78 -2.00
N ASP A 23 10.20 13.08 -2.58
CA ASP A 23 11.37 13.70 -3.24
C ASP A 23 10.95 14.58 -4.45
N ARG A 24 9.74 14.39 -4.97
CA ARG A 24 9.16 15.33 -5.93
C ARG A 24 8.84 16.71 -5.35
N ILE A 25 8.69 16.81 -4.05
CA ILE A 25 8.44 18.07 -3.35
C ILE A 25 9.77 18.65 -2.87
N GLU A 26 10.51 17.86 -2.11
CA GLU A 26 11.83 18.20 -1.60
C GLU A 26 12.61 16.90 -1.35
N PRO A 27 13.83 16.76 -1.90
CA PRO A 27 14.64 15.58 -1.70
C PRO A 27 15.02 15.36 -0.23
N GLY A 28 14.97 14.10 0.21
CA GLY A 28 15.43 13.71 1.53
C GLY A 28 14.45 13.98 2.67
N ILE A 29 13.17 14.15 2.38
CA ILE A 29 12.14 14.24 3.44
C ILE A 29 12.07 12.91 4.18
N GLU A 30 12.41 12.94 5.47
CA GLU A 30 12.26 11.82 6.40
C GLU A 30 11.34 12.22 7.55
N LEU A 31 10.21 11.53 7.70
CA LEU A 31 9.18 11.83 8.69
C LEU A 31 8.94 10.61 9.59
N GLY A 32 8.76 10.90 10.88
CA GLY A 32 8.33 9.92 11.87
C GLY A 32 6.81 9.88 12.04
N TYR A 33 6.36 9.53 13.27
CA TYR A 33 4.94 9.32 13.58
C TYR A 33 4.41 10.24 14.70
N ASN A 34 5.12 11.33 15.01
CA ASN A 34 4.60 12.37 15.89
C ASN A 34 3.61 13.30 15.15
N GLU A 35 2.89 14.13 15.89
CA GLU A 35 1.87 15.03 15.32
C GLU A 35 2.41 15.99 14.25
N THR A 36 3.63 16.52 14.47
CA THR A 36 4.28 17.46 13.55
C THR A 36 4.61 16.76 12.24
N ASP A 37 5.18 15.55 12.31
CA ASP A 37 5.52 14.76 11.13
C ASP A 37 4.26 14.31 10.37
N PHE A 38 3.19 13.94 11.08
CA PHE A 38 1.90 13.65 10.43
C PHE A 38 1.30 14.87 9.73
N ALA A 39 1.43 16.07 10.31
CA ALA A 39 0.97 17.30 9.66
C ALA A 39 1.78 17.58 8.39
N ALA A 40 3.10 17.46 8.45
CA ALA A 40 3.99 17.62 7.29
C ALA A 40 3.72 16.55 6.20
N ALA A 41 3.48 15.30 6.60
CA ALA A 41 3.14 14.22 5.67
C ALA A 41 1.82 14.51 4.92
N ARG A 42 0.79 15.01 5.63
CA ARG A 42 -0.49 15.39 5.01
C ARG A 42 -0.33 16.57 4.05
N GLU A 43 0.46 17.58 4.42
CA GLU A 43 0.75 18.72 3.56
C GLU A 43 1.48 18.27 2.29
N ASN A 44 2.53 17.47 2.41
CA ASN A 44 3.30 16.97 1.26
C ASN A 44 2.46 16.04 0.37
N ARG A 45 1.63 15.16 0.96
CA ARG A 45 0.68 14.36 0.17
C ARG A 45 -0.26 15.24 -0.65
N GLY A 46 -0.74 16.35 -0.09
CA GLY A 46 -1.62 17.30 -0.79
C GLY A 46 -0.98 18.01 -1.99
N LYS A 47 0.34 18.01 -2.08
CA LYS A 47 1.11 18.57 -3.21
C LYS A 47 1.34 17.55 -4.34
N LEU A 48 1.18 16.25 -4.07
CA LEU A 48 1.31 15.19 -5.07
C LEU A 48 0.01 15.00 -5.85
N ASN A 49 0.14 14.65 -7.12
CA ASN A 49 -0.96 14.19 -7.96
C ASN A 49 -0.74 12.73 -8.40
N ASP A 50 -1.80 12.08 -8.86
CA ASP A 50 -1.76 10.67 -9.24
C ASP A 50 -0.81 10.40 -10.40
N GLU A 51 -0.70 11.30 -11.38
CA GLU A 51 0.21 11.15 -12.52
C GLU A 51 1.67 11.04 -12.06
N TRP A 52 2.08 11.91 -11.13
CA TRP A 52 3.44 11.86 -10.58
C TRP A 52 3.71 10.57 -9.81
N ILE A 53 2.73 10.15 -9.01
CA ILE A 53 2.82 8.91 -8.23
C ILE A 53 2.96 7.70 -9.17
N LEU A 54 2.11 7.60 -10.20
CA LEU A 54 2.15 6.50 -11.17
C LEU A 54 3.49 6.46 -11.94
N ASN A 55 4.03 7.63 -12.32
CA ASN A 55 5.34 7.73 -12.96
C ASN A 55 6.47 7.25 -12.04
N ASP A 56 6.42 7.59 -10.74
CA ASP A 56 7.44 7.13 -9.78
C ASP A 56 7.36 5.63 -9.52
N VAL A 57 6.14 5.08 -9.41
CA VAL A 57 5.95 3.63 -9.27
C VAL A 57 6.39 2.90 -10.53
N ALA A 58 6.08 3.40 -11.71
CA ALA A 58 6.52 2.82 -12.97
C ALA A 58 8.07 2.82 -13.09
N ALA A 59 8.73 3.93 -12.73
CA ALA A 59 10.18 4.02 -12.71
C ALA A 59 10.81 3.07 -11.67
N ALA A 60 10.20 2.94 -10.49
CA ALA A 60 10.65 1.99 -9.48
C ALA A 60 10.49 0.54 -9.96
N ALA A 61 9.36 0.21 -10.60
CA ALA A 61 9.13 -1.12 -11.17
C ALA A 61 10.17 -1.44 -12.27
N ASP A 62 10.43 -0.50 -13.18
CA ASP A 62 11.46 -0.65 -14.21
C ASP A 62 12.85 -0.91 -13.60
N HIS A 63 13.20 -0.16 -12.54
CA HIS A 63 14.49 -0.30 -11.87
C HIS A 63 14.75 -1.71 -11.31
N VAL A 64 13.73 -2.40 -10.80
CA VAL A 64 13.86 -3.76 -10.25
C VAL A 64 13.51 -4.86 -11.26
N SER A 65 13.01 -4.53 -12.43
CA SER A 65 12.52 -5.48 -13.45
C SER A 65 13.56 -6.50 -13.91
N SER A 66 14.85 -6.18 -13.78
CA SER A 66 15.95 -7.11 -14.08
C SER A 66 16.00 -8.32 -13.14
N ALA A 67 15.38 -8.24 -11.97
CA ALA A 67 15.27 -9.36 -11.03
C ALA A 67 14.10 -10.30 -11.34
N GLY A 68 13.11 -9.88 -12.11
CA GLY A 68 11.93 -10.67 -12.45
C GLY A 68 10.67 -9.82 -12.56
N LYS A 69 9.52 -10.46 -12.39
CA LYS A 69 8.23 -9.78 -12.34
C LYS A 69 8.11 -8.90 -11.08
N VAL A 70 7.28 -7.86 -11.15
CA VAL A 70 7.18 -6.87 -10.08
C VAL A 70 5.80 -6.87 -9.44
N GLY A 71 5.76 -7.10 -8.12
CA GLY A 71 4.58 -6.89 -7.28
C GLY A 71 4.72 -5.61 -6.45
N LEU A 72 3.60 -5.06 -6.01
CA LEU A 72 3.55 -3.86 -5.18
C LEU A 72 2.79 -4.13 -3.88
N ILE A 73 3.31 -3.65 -2.77
CA ILE A 73 2.57 -3.54 -1.51
C ILE A 73 2.68 -2.13 -0.97
N GLY A 74 1.57 -1.60 -0.48
CA GLY A 74 1.53 -0.26 0.09
C GLY A 74 0.67 -0.16 1.35
N TYR A 75 1.06 0.75 2.26
CA TYR A 75 0.45 0.93 3.57
C TYR A 75 -0.04 2.36 3.74
N CYS A 76 -1.23 2.57 4.28
CA CYS A 76 -1.84 3.89 4.48
C CYS A 76 -1.92 4.67 3.15
N PHE A 77 -1.20 5.79 3.01
CA PHE A 77 -1.06 6.47 1.72
C PHE A 77 -0.49 5.53 0.64
N GLY A 78 0.48 4.68 1.00
CA GLY A 78 0.98 3.63 0.12
C GLY A 78 -0.10 2.62 -0.31
N GLY A 79 -1.10 2.34 0.54
CA GLY A 79 -2.26 1.51 0.17
C GLY A 79 -3.12 2.15 -0.94
N TYR A 80 -3.31 3.47 -0.90
CA TYR A 80 -3.91 4.21 -2.00
C TYR A 80 -3.04 4.14 -3.26
N VAL A 81 -1.74 4.36 -3.11
CA VAL A 81 -0.76 4.24 -4.21
C VAL A 81 -0.82 2.85 -4.84
N ALA A 82 -0.88 1.79 -4.02
CA ALA A 82 -0.98 0.41 -4.51
C ALA A 82 -2.24 0.17 -5.36
N TRP A 83 -3.37 0.75 -4.95
CA TRP A 83 -4.62 0.66 -5.72
C TRP A 83 -4.53 1.37 -7.07
N ILE A 84 -4.16 2.67 -7.08
CA ILE A 84 -4.10 3.41 -8.35
C ILE A 84 -3.04 2.86 -9.29
N SER A 85 -1.94 2.31 -8.74
CA SER A 85 -0.89 1.68 -9.54
C SER A 85 -1.33 0.34 -10.14
N ALA A 86 -2.14 -0.45 -9.43
CA ALA A 86 -2.76 -1.65 -10.00
C ALA A 86 -3.65 -1.33 -11.21
N CYS A 87 -4.23 -0.12 -11.25
CA CYS A 87 -5.08 0.34 -12.35
C CYS A 87 -4.29 1.03 -13.48
N GLY A 88 -3.11 1.61 -13.20
CA GLY A 88 -2.43 2.50 -14.13
C GLY A 88 -0.97 2.16 -14.45
N VAL A 89 -0.39 1.10 -13.88
CA VAL A 89 1.00 0.69 -14.14
C VAL A 89 1.05 -0.75 -14.67
N ASP A 90 1.20 -0.91 -15.96
CA ASP A 90 1.16 -2.21 -16.64
C ASP A 90 2.30 -3.16 -16.26
N ALA A 91 3.39 -2.64 -15.70
CA ALA A 91 4.54 -3.44 -15.27
C ALA A 91 4.27 -4.29 -14.00
N LEU A 92 3.16 -4.02 -13.28
CA LEU A 92 2.82 -4.73 -12.07
C LEU A 92 2.04 -6.02 -12.36
N VAL A 93 2.48 -7.14 -11.78
CA VAL A 93 1.78 -8.42 -11.90
C VAL A 93 0.82 -8.71 -10.75
N CYS A 94 0.94 -8.01 -9.63
CA CYS A 94 -0.02 -8.03 -8.52
C CYS A 94 0.19 -6.84 -7.58
N SER A 95 -0.82 -6.53 -6.75
CA SER A 95 -0.77 -5.41 -5.81
C SER A 95 -1.48 -5.72 -4.50
N VAL A 96 -0.94 -5.21 -3.38
CA VAL A 96 -1.51 -5.35 -2.04
C VAL A 96 -1.74 -3.95 -1.45
N SER A 97 -3.00 -3.61 -1.21
CA SER A 97 -3.42 -2.35 -0.62
C SER A 97 -3.79 -2.53 0.86
N CYS A 98 -2.94 -2.04 1.76
CA CYS A 98 -3.17 -2.08 3.19
C CYS A 98 -3.74 -0.74 3.68
N TYR A 99 -4.95 -0.78 4.22
CA TYR A 99 -5.68 0.37 4.76
C TYR A 99 -5.50 1.66 3.93
N GLY A 100 -5.72 1.56 2.62
CA GLY A 100 -5.59 2.65 1.66
C GLY A 100 -6.74 3.65 1.76
N GLY A 101 -6.51 4.78 2.42
CA GLY A 101 -7.49 5.88 2.50
C GLY A 101 -7.71 6.52 1.13
N GLY A 102 -8.98 6.71 0.74
CA GLY A 102 -9.37 7.30 -0.54
C GLY A 102 -9.67 6.30 -1.66
N VAL A 103 -9.41 5.00 -1.46
CA VAL A 103 -9.76 3.95 -2.44
C VAL A 103 -11.26 3.91 -2.70
N ALA A 104 -12.10 4.01 -1.65
CA ALA A 104 -13.56 3.95 -1.79
C ALA A 104 -14.14 5.00 -2.75
N ALA A 105 -13.57 6.21 -2.76
CA ALA A 105 -14.02 7.29 -3.65
C ALA A 105 -13.74 7.01 -5.14
N ARG A 106 -12.88 6.06 -5.44
CA ARG A 106 -12.45 5.69 -6.80
C ARG A 106 -12.95 4.33 -7.25
N ALA A 107 -13.19 3.42 -6.31
CA ALA A 107 -13.44 2.01 -6.57
C ALA A 107 -14.52 1.74 -7.63
N ALA A 108 -15.57 2.55 -7.68
CA ALA A 108 -16.65 2.38 -8.67
C ALA A 108 -16.23 2.68 -10.13
N ASN A 109 -15.13 3.41 -10.33
CA ASN A 109 -14.68 3.85 -11.66
C ASN A 109 -13.34 3.25 -12.08
N ASP A 110 -12.54 2.78 -11.13
CA ASP A 110 -11.22 2.23 -11.38
C ASP A 110 -11.32 0.71 -11.61
N VAL A 111 -10.54 0.19 -12.56
CA VAL A 111 -10.45 -1.24 -12.85
C VAL A 111 -8.99 -1.65 -12.79
N PRO A 112 -8.58 -2.58 -11.92
CA PRO A 112 -7.19 -2.99 -11.83
C PRO A 112 -6.79 -3.88 -13.01
N ASN A 113 -5.55 -3.73 -13.49
CA ASN A 113 -4.95 -4.50 -14.58
C ASN A 113 -4.26 -5.79 -14.10
N CYS A 114 -4.17 -5.98 -12.78
CA CYS A 114 -3.53 -7.15 -12.16
C CYS A 114 -4.32 -7.59 -10.91
N PRO A 115 -4.09 -8.81 -10.40
CA PRO A 115 -4.62 -9.27 -9.14
C PRO A 115 -4.31 -8.33 -7.98
N VAL A 116 -5.32 -8.05 -7.14
CA VAL A 116 -5.22 -7.16 -5.98
C VAL A 116 -5.70 -7.88 -4.73
N GLN A 117 -5.16 -7.50 -3.57
CA GLN A 117 -5.70 -7.82 -2.24
C GLN A 117 -5.89 -6.53 -1.43
N PHE A 118 -7.02 -6.44 -0.71
CA PHE A 118 -7.27 -5.38 0.24
C PHE A 118 -7.18 -5.88 1.69
N HIS A 119 -6.61 -5.06 2.57
CA HIS A 119 -6.46 -5.34 3.99
C HIS A 119 -6.94 -4.14 4.81
N PHE A 120 -7.96 -4.33 5.66
CA PHE A 120 -8.58 -3.27 6.46
C PHE A 120 -8.70 -3.68 7.93
N GLY A 121 -8.65 -2.72 8.83
CA GLY A 121 -8.96 -2.92 10.24
C GLY A 121 -10.42 -2.57 10.54
N ASP A 122 -11.09 -3.30 11.44
CA ASP A 122 -12.48 -3.03 11.83
C ASP A 122 -12.62 -1.81 12.75
N LYS A 123 -11.52 -1.36 13.37
CA LYS A 123 -11.42 -0.15 14.20
C LYS A 123 -10.76 1.04 13.49
N ASP A 124 -10.67 0.99 12.17
CA ASP A 124 -10.08 2.07 11.38
C ASP A 124 -11.06 3.24 11.26
N HIS A 125 -10.82 4.31 12.01
CA HIS A 125 -11.65 5.52 11.96
C HIS A 125 -11.40 6.38 10.71
N ALA A 126 -10.29 6.16 10.00
CA ALA A 126 -9.98 6.86 8.75
C ALA A 126 -10.63 6.19 7.54
N ILE A 127 -10.98 4.90 7.64
CA ILE A 127 -11.67 4.12 6.61
C ILE A 127 -12.85 3.40 7.26
N PRO A 128 -14.00 4.05 7.38
CA PRO A 128 -15.21 3.46 7.96
C PRO A 128 -15.61 2.18 7.23
N MET A 129 -16.25 1.24 7.94
CA MET A 129 -16.70 -0.02 7.36
C MET A 129 -17.67 0.15 6.18
N GLY A 130 -18.37 1.30 6.10
CA GLY A 130 -19.17 1.66 4.92
C GLY A 130 -18.33 1.85 3.66
N ASP A 131 -17.14 2.44 3.79
CA ASP A 131 -16.19 2.61 2.68
C ASP A 131 -15.61 1.25 2.25
N VAL A 132 -15.29 0.39 3.24
CA VAL A 132 -14.85 -0.99 2.96
C VAL A 132 -15.92 -1.77 2.20
N GLN A 133 -17.21 -1.61 2.61
CA GLN A 133 -18.31 -2.26 1.92
C GLN A 133 -18.48 -1.73 0.49
N ALA A 134 -18.36 -0.42 0.28
CA ALA A 134 -18.43 0.18 -1.06
C ALA A 134 -17.33 -0.35 -2.00
N ILE A 135 -16.10 -0.54 -1.49
CA ILE A 135 -15.01 -1.17 -2.25
C ILE A 135 -15.37 -2.61 -2.62
N ARG A 136 -15.88 -3.40 -1.67
CA ARG A 136 -16.28 -4.81 -1.89
C ARG A 136 -17.44 -4.94 -2.87
N ASP A 137 -18.39 -4.02 -2.83
CA ASP A 137 -19.54 -4.00 -3.75
C ASP A 137 -19.09 -3.65 -5.19
N ALA A 138 -18.13 -2.74 -5.33
CA ALA A 138 -17.57 -2.39 -6.63
C ALA A 138 -16.68 -3.51 -7.20
N HIS A 139 -15.99 -4.26 -6.34
CA HIS A 139 -15.05 -5.31 -6.72
C HIS A 139 -15.27 -6.61 -5.94
N PRO A 140 -16.39 -7.32 -6.15
CA PRO A 140 -16.75 -8.49 -5.35
C PRO A 140 -15.77 -9.67 -5.50
N ASP A 141 -15.03 -9.72 -6.61
CA ASP A 141 -14.05 -10.79 -6.88
C ASP A 141 -12.66 -10.49 -6.29
N ILE A 142 -12.42 -9.27 -5.78
CA ILE A 142 -11.15 -8.92 -5.15
C ILE A 142 -11.16 -9.33 -3.68
N PRO A 143 -10.20 -10.17 -3.23
CA PRO A 143 -10.08 -10.55 -1.83
C PRO A 143 -9.92 -9.32 -0.93
N SER A 144 -10.84 -9.16 0.04
CA SER A 144 -10.84 -8.07 1.01
C SER A 144 -10.88 -8.64 2.42
N PHE A 145 -9.74 -8.53 3.13
CA PHE A 145 -9.55 -9.06 4.46
C PHE A 145 -9.79 -7.98 5.52
N ILE A 146 -10.63 -8.29 6.48
CA ILE A 146 -10.92 -7.42 7.62
C ILE A 146 -10.32 -8.04 8.87
N TYR A 147 -9.61 -7.24 9.65
CA TYR A 147 -8.91 -7.66 10.85
C TYR A 147 -9.56 -7.09 12.09
N ASP A 148 -9.97 -7.98 12.99
CA ASP A 148 -10.58 -7.62 14.26
C ASP A 148 -9.60 -6.83 15.15
N ASP A 149 -10.12 -5.87 15.93
CA ASP A 149 -9.38 -5.03 16.86
C ASP A 149 -8.16 -4.32 16.23
N SER A 150 -8.26 -3.99 14.96
CA SER A 150 -7.19 -3.37 14.19
C SER A 150 -7.58 -1.97 13.71
N ALA A 151 -6.78 -0.96 14.10
CA ALA A 151 -6.97 0.42 13.72
C ALA A 151 -6.16 0.79 12.45
N HIS A 152 -6.30 2.04 11.98
CA HIS A 152 -5.52 2.54 10.86
C HIS A 152 -4.02 2.49 11.14
N GLY A 153 -3.26 1.77 10.30
CA GLY A 153 -1.82 1.61 10.49
C GLY A 153 -1.42 0.44 11.37
N PHE A 154 -2.28 -0.56 11.52
CA PHE A 154 -2.05 -1.72 12.39
C PHE A 154 -0.79 -2.56 12.04
N CYS A 155 -0.17 -2.37 10.88
CA CYS A 155 1.12 -2.97 10.52
C CYS A 155 2.33 -2.07 10.82
N CYS A 156 2.14 -0.89 11.43
CA CYS A 156 3.25 0.00 11.75
C CYS A 156 3.72 -0.23 13.18
N ASP A 157 4.86 -0.91 13.33
CA ASP A 157 5.49 -1.23 14.62
C ASP A 157 6.05 -0.02 15.38
N ASP A 158 6.18 1.14 14.71
CA ASP A 158 6.55 2.41 15.33
C ASP A 158 5.35 3.16 15.98
N ARG A 159 4.14 2.55 16.00
CA ARG A 159 2.89 3.17 16.47
C ARG A 159 2.17 2.33 17.51
N ASP A 160 1.49 3.00 18.46
CA ASP A 160 0.69 2.35 19.51
C ASP A 160 -0.49 1.50 18.99
N VAL A 161 -0.89 1.73 17.74
CA VAL A 161 -1.97 0.98 17.07
C VAL A 161 -1.49 -0.34 16.44
N PHE A 162 -0.21 -0.68 16.61
CA PHE A 162 0.36 -1.90 16.06
C PHE A 162 -0.35 -3.14 16.59
N ASN A 163 -0.80 -3.99 15.68
CA ASN A 163 -1.38 -5.29 15.99
C ASN A 163 -0.56 -6.38 15.31
N ALA A 164 0.33 -7.00 16.07
CA ALA A 164 1.29 -7.98 15.57
C ALA A 164 0.61 -9.15 14.84
N GLY A 165 -0.47 -9.70 15.42
CA GLY A 165 -1.19 -10.83 14.82
C GLY A 165 -1.90 -10.48 13.51
N SER A 166 -2.46 -9.27 13.41
CA SER A 166 -3.08 -8.79 12.17
C SER A 166 -2.03 -8.45 11.10
N CYS A 167 -0.90 -7.88 11.53
CA CYS A 167 0.23 -7.58 10.65
C CYS A 167 0.84 -8.87 10.07
N GLU A 168 1.09 -9.87 10.90
CA GLU A 168 1.62 -11.19 10.48
C GLU A 168 0.69 -11.84 9.44
N ARG A 169 -0.62 -11.86 9.68
CA ARG A 169 -1.59 -12.39 8.71
C ARG A 169 -1.63 -11.58 7.42
N THR A 170 -1.48 -10.24 7.49
CA THR A 170 -1.41 -9.38 6.30
C THR A 170 -0.18 -9.72 5.47
N HIS A 171 0.99 -9.79 6.09
CA HIS A 171 2.24 -10.12 5.39
C HIS A 171 2.24 -11.55 4.84
N GLY A 172 1.70 -12.54 5.60
CA GLY A 172 1.55 -13.91 5.11
C GLY A 172 0.73 -13.97 3.81
N ARG A 173 -0.44 -13.31 3.77
CA ARG A 173 -1.28 -13.23 2.58
C ARG A 173 -0.63 -12.48 1.42
N ALA A 174 0.10 -11.41 1.71
CA ALA A 174 0.87 -10.68 0.70
C ALA A 174 1.95 -11.57 0.08
N LEU A 175 2.69 -12.32 0.90
CA LEU A 175 3.71 -13.26 0.44
C LEU A 175 3.10 -14.41 -0.38
N GLU A 176 1.93 -14.94 -0.01
CA GLU A 176 1.19 -15.93 -0.80
C GLU A 176 0.82 -15.36 -2.20
N LEU A 177 0.35 -14.11 -2.27
CA LEU A 177 0.05 -13.45 -3.54
C LEU A 177 1.32 -13.26 -4.37
N PHE A 178 2.42 -12.83 -3.75
CA PHE A 178 3.69 -12.63 -4.43
C PHE A 178 4.27 -13.95 -4.95
N ALA A 179 4.25 -15.01 -4.15
CA ALA A 179 4.69 -16.34 -4.59
C ALA A 179 3.87 -16.87 -5.79
N ALA A 180 2.61 -16.51 -5.88
CA ALA A 180 1.75 -16.93 -7.00
C ALA A 180 1.98 -16.15 -8.30
N HIS A 181 2.50 -14.92 -8.23
CA HIS A 181 2.53 -14.02 -9.39
C HIS A 181 3.91 -13.45 -9.72
N VAL A 182 4.78 -13.23 -8.71
CA VAL A 182 6.11 -12.61 -8.88
C VAL A 182 7.17 -13.66 -9.19
N ASP A 183 7.06 -14.85 -8.60
CA ASP A 183 8.00 -15.97 -8.77
C ASP A 183 7.95 -16.62 -10.17
#